data_dc930a7310b07b0663ce0ae37d2534e9
#
_entry.id   dc930a7310b07b0663ce0ae37d2534e9
#
_cell.length_a   1.000
_cell.length_b   1.000
_cell.length_c   1.000
_cell.angle_alpha   90.00
_cell.angle_beta   90.00
_cell.angle_gamma   90.00
#
_symmetry.space_group_name_H-M   'P 1'
#
loop_
_entity.id
_entity.type
_entity.pdbx_description
1 polymer ?
#
loop_
_entity_poly.entity_id
_entity_poly.type
_entity_poly.pdbx_seq_one_letter_code
_entity_poly.pdbx_strand_id
1 'polypeptide(L)'
;ETGGPSVDPSGKASSPGITITGTPTEGVENGCIVMQSGATLYLLLGGDRSILMSGRPVVVRGTPDPGLMTTCQQGTPFRVTEVKPA
;
A
#
# COMPACT_ATOMS: atom_id res chain seq x y z
N GLU A 1 21.78 15.56 14.13
CA GLU A 1 21.62 15.13 13.44
C GLU A 1 21.55 15.06 12.78
N THR A 2 21.57 15.28 13.22
CA THR A 2 21.39 14.79 12.41
C THR A 2 21.18 14.54 11.69
N GLY A 3 21.16 14.58 12.15
CA GLY A 3 20.82 13.85 11.35
C GLY A 3 20.33 13.75 11.07
N GLY A 4 20.29 13.86 11.40
CA GLY A 4 19.71 13.26 10.98
C GLY A 4 19.21 13.03 10.77
N PRO A 5 19.27 13.07 10.93
CA PRO A 5 18.76 12.40 10.53
C PRO A 5 18.70 12.10 10.01
N SER A 6 18.74 11.96 10.16
CA SER A 6 18.64 11.34 9.46
C SER A 6 18.84 10.94 8.92
N VAL A 7 19.05 10.77 9.16
CA VAL A 7 19.14 10.09 8.45
C VAL A 7 19.41 9.56 8.05
N ASP A 8 19.32 9.23 8.12
CA ASP A 8 19.48 8.45 7.52
C ASP A 8 19.96 7.90 7.15
N PRO A 9 20.21 7.56 7.38
CA PRO A 9 20.48 6.79 6.89
C PRO A 9 20.59 6.31 6.32
N SER A 10 20.44 6.07 6.51
CA SER A 10 20.22 5.42 5.75
C SER A 10 20.15 5.34 5.07
N GLY A 11 20.13 5.19 5.01
CA GLY A 11 19.80 4.90 4.17
C GLY A 11 19.53 4.89 3.65
N LYS A 12 19.46 4.66 3.74
CA LYS A 12 18.94 4.38 3.10
C LYS A 12 18.22 4.71 2.45
N ALA A 13 18.83 4.89 2.24
CA ALA A 13 17.85 5.51 1.52
C ALA A 13 16.80 4.87 0.96
N SER A 14 16.32 4.26 1.31
CA SER A 14 15.22 3.64 0.83
C SER A 14 14.16 4.54 0.49
N SER A 15 13.34 4.21 -0.41
CA SER A 15 12.19 5.00 -0.70
C SER A 15 11.31 5.01 0.53
N PRO A 16 10.90 6.17 0.93
CA PRO A 16 10.04 6.30 2.09
C PRO A 16 8.69 5.67 1.80
N GLY A 17 8.19 4.93 2.74
CA GLY A 17 6.84 4.44 2.66
C GLY A 17 5.85 5.54 2.88
N ILE A 18 4.64 5.33 2.39
CA ILE A 18 3.52 6.23 2.69
C ILE A 18 2.44 5.44 3.38
N THR A 19 1.52 6.15 4.02
CA THR A 19 0.41 5.55 4.72
C THR A 19 -0.88 6.01 4.06
N ILE A 20 -1.72 5.04 3.69
CA ILE A 20 -3.02 5.33 3.10
C ILE A 20 -4.10 4.66 3.93
N THR A 21 -5.29 5.25 3.93
CA THR A 21 -6.42 4.76 4.72
C THR A 21 -7.63 4.63 3.82
N GLY A 22 -8.36 3.56 3.97
CA GLY A 22 -9.58 3.35 3.21
C GLY A 22 -10.12 1.97 3.48
N THR A 23 -11.18 1.60 2.74
CA THR A 23 -11.77 0.27 2.85
C THR A 23 -11.44 -0.51 1.59
N PRO A 24 -10.59 -1.53 1.70
CA PRO A 24 -10.24 -2.34 0.53
C PRO A 24 -11.44 -3.12 0.04
N THR A 25 -11.48 -3.34 -1.28
CA THR A 25 -12.49 -4.19 -1.90
C THR A 25 -11.81 -5.09 -2.90
N GLU A 26 -12.51 -6.12 -3.31
CA GLU A 26 -12.02 -6.99 -4.36
C GLU A 26 -12.12 -6.25 -5.70
N GLY A 27 -11.06 -6.32 -6.50
CA GLY A 27 -11.06 -5.70 -7.82
C GLY A 27 -11.86 -6.49 -8.82
N VAL A 28 -11.85 -6.03 -10.07
CA VAL A 28 -12.61 -6.71 -11.13
C VAL A 28 -12.04 -8.09 -11.42
N GLU A 29 -10.73 -8.29 -11.18
CA GLU A 29 -10.11 -9.59 -11.38
C GLU A 29 -10.03 -10.33 -10.06
N ASN A 30 -10.28 -11.62 -10.13
CA ASN A 30 -10.33 -12.46 -8.94
C ASN A 30 -8.97 -12.43 -8.24
N GLY A 31 -8.98 -12.22 -6.94
CA GLY A 31 -7.77 -12.20 -6.15
C GLY A 31 -7.05 -10.87 -6.09
N CYS A 32 -7.53 -9.86 -6.82
CA CYS A 32 -6.94 -8.53 -6.81
C CYS A 32 -7.68 -7.67 -5.78
N ILE A 33 -6.94 -7.00 -4.92
CA ILE A 33 -7.50 -6.15 -3.88
C ILE A 33 -7.14 -4.71 -4.18
N VAL A 34 -8.14 -3.85 -4.22
CA VAL A 34 -7.95 -2.43 -4.52
C VAL A 34 -8.49 -1.59 -3.38
N MET A 35 -7.98 -0.37 -3.26
CA MET A 35 -8.42 0.56 -2.23
C MET A 35 -8.31 1.97 -2.75
N GLN A 36 -9.41 2.71 -2.66
CA GLN A 36 -9.41 4.12 -3.02
C GLN A 36 -8.92 4.93 -1.82
N SER A 37 -7.95 5.81 -2.06
CA SER A 37 -7.49 6.72 -1.05
C SER A 37 -7.31 8.09 -1.69
N GLY A 38 -8.14 9.04 -1.30
CA GLY A 38 -8.15 10.32 -1.96
C GLY A 38 -8.54 10.16 -3.43
N ALA A 39 -7.75 10.72 -4.32
CA ALA A 39 -8.02 10.67 -5.75
C ALA A 39 -7.38 9.47 -6.44
N THR A 40 -6.71 8.60 -5.71
CA THR A 40 -5.95 7.50 -6.29
C THR A 40 -6.53 6.16 -5.90
N LEU A 41 -6.69 5.28 -6.88
CA LEU A 41 -7.05 3.89 -6.63
C LEU A 41 -5.75 3.09 -6.59
N TYR A 42 -5.52 2.39 -5.49
CA TYR A 42 -4.34 1.58 -5.31
C TYR A 42 -4.65 0.11 -5.45
N LEU A 43 -3.73 -0.61 -6.08
CA LEU A 43 -3.78 -2.07 -6.15
C LEU A 43 -2.85 -2.59 -5.05
N LEU A 44 -3.41 -3.21 -4.03
CA LEU A 44 -2.64 -3.62 -2.86
C LEU A 44 -1.98 -4.96 -3.10
N LEU A 45 -0.66 -4.99 -2.97
CA LEU A 45 0.14 -6.19 -3.19
C LEU A 45 0.81 -6.57 -1.88
N GLY A 46 0.38 -7.69 -1.32
CA GLY A 46 0.87 -8.14 -0.02
C GLY A 46 -0.06 -7.73 1.10
N GLY A 47 0.39 -7.96 2.32
CA GLY A 47 -0.40 -7.65 3.51
C GLY A 47 -1.28 -8.81 3.94
N ASP A 48 -1.94 -8.63 5.07
CA ASP A 48 -2.78 -9.65 5.65
C ASP A 48 -4.16 -9.60 5.01
N ARG A 49 -4.49 -10.64 4.23
CA ARG A 49 -5.76 -10.67 3.51
C ARG A 49 -6.96 -10.67 4.44
N SER A 50 -6.86 -11.28 5.60
CA SER A 50 -8.00 -11.31 6.52
C SER A 50 -8.32 -9.91 7.03
N ILE A 51 -7.32 -9.06 7.20
CA ILE A 51 -7.56 -7.66 7.56
C ILE A 51 -8.05 -6.88 6.35
N LEU A 52 -7.41 -7.08 5.18
CA LEU A 52 -7.77 -6.35 3.97
C LEU A 52 -9.19 -6.65 3.51
N MET A 53 -9.65 -7.88 3.70
CA MET A 53 -10.97 -8.29 3.24
C MET A 53 -12.02 -8.28 4.34
N SER A 54 -11.74 -7.57 5.43
CA SER A 54 -12.67 -7.52 6.57
C SER A 54 -13.91 -6.68 6.30
N GLY A 55 -13.90 -5.86 5.25
CA GLY A 55 -15.00 -4.94 4.97
C GLY A 55 -14.97 -3.67 5.80
N ARG A 56 -13.89 -3.46 6.53
CA ARG A 56 -13.75 -2.31 7.42
C ARG A 56 -12.59 -1.43 6.97
N PRO A 57 -12.59 -0.16 7.36
CA PRO A 57 -11.46 0.71 7.04
C PRO A 57 -10.16 0.17 7.64
N VAL A 58 -9.08 0.31 6.88
CA VAL A 58 -7.77 -0.12 7.33
C VAL A 58 -6.75 0.97 7.05
N VAL A 59 -5.64 0.90 7.75
CA VAL A 59 -4.48 1.74 7.49
C VAL A 59 -3.42 0.85 6.84
N VAL A 60 -2.97 1.24 5.66
CA VAL A 60 -2.02 0.46 4.88
C VAL A 60 -0.75 1.27 4.71
N ARG A 61 0.36 0.67 5.01
CA ARG A 61 1.66 1.30 4.85
C ARG A 61 2.46 0.55 3.81
N GLY A 62 3.13 1.28 2.93
CA GLY A 62 3.93 0.67 1.89
C GLY A 62 4.44 1.69 0.91
N THR A 63 4.76 1.23 -0.28
CA THR A 63 5.38 2.07 -1.30
C THR A 63 4.66 1.89 -2.64
N PRO A 64 4.21 2.99 -3.28
CA PRO A 64 3.65 2.89 -4.62
C PRO A 64 4.74 2.46 -5.60
N ASP A 65 4.35 1.62 -6.55
CA ASP A 65 5.28 1.14 -7.58
C ASP A 65 4.54 1.09 -8.91
N PRO A 66 4.31 2.26 -9.52
CA PRO A 66 3.48 2.32 -10.73
C PRO A 66 4.05 1.58 -11.92
N GLY A 67 5.36 1.29 -11.92
CA GLY A 67 5.97 0.53 -13.00
C GLY A 67 5.96 -0.96 -12.80
N LEU A 68 5.38 -1.45 -11.70
CA LEU A 68 5.40 -2.88 -11.41
C LEU A 68 4.45 -3.63 -12.34
N MET A 69 4.95 -4.71 -12.94
CA MET A 69 4.13 -5.58 -13.77
C MET A 69 3.32 -6.50 -12.89
N THR A 70 2.02 -6.57 -13.15
CA THR A 70 1.13 -7.42 -12.38
C THR A 70 0.00 -7.88 -13.26
N THR A 71 -0.59 -9.03 -12.93
CA THR A 71 -1.74 -9.53 -13.65
C THR A 71 -3.01 -8.75 -13.34
N CYS A 72 -3.00 -7.95 -12.29
CA CYS A 72 -4.14 -7.11 -11.95
C CYS A 72 -4.01 -5.79 -12.69
N GLN A 73 -4.93 -5.52 -13.59
CA GLN A 73 -4.88 -4.35 -14.47
C GLN A 73 -5.71 -3.21 -13.92
N GLN A 74 -5.64 -2.97 -12.63
CA GLN A 74 -6.50 -2.00 -11.99
C GLN A 74 -5.74 -1.25 -10.90
N GLY A 75 -5.77 0.08 -10.96
CA GLY A 75 -5.15 0.90 -9.94
C GLY A 75 -3.63 0.98 -10.04
N THR A 76 -3.05 1.73 -9.13
CA THR A 76 -1.60 1.88 -9.04
C THR A 76 -1.05 0.80 -8.13
N PRO A 77 -0.11 -0.03 -8.59
CA PRO A 77 0.48 -1.04 -7.72
C PRO A 77 1.10 -0.41 -6.47
N PHE A 78 0.81 -1.01 -5.33
CA PHE A 78 1.26 -0.50 -4.04
C PHE A 78 1.80 -1.69 -3.24
N ARG A 79 3.09 -1.66 -2.96
CA ARG A 79 3.73 -2.75 -2.21
C ARG A 79 3.44 -2.55 -0.73
N VAL A 80 2.64 -3.43 -0.17
CA VAL A 80 2.21 -3.31 1.22
C VAL A 80 3.29 -3.87 2.13
N THR A 81 3.71 -3.08 3.11
CA THR A 81 4.64 -3.54 4.13
C THR A 81 3.94 -3.78 5.46
N GLU A 82 2.80 -3.10 5.68
CA GLU A 82 2.08 -3.25 6.92
C GLU A 82 0.62 -2.90 6.69
N VAL A 83 -0.29 -3.62 7.32
CA VAL A 83 -1.71 -3.29 7.30
C VAL A 83 -2.27 -3.53 8.69
N LYS A 84 -3.15 -2.64 9.12
CA LYS A 84 -3.81 -2.79 10.42
C LYS A 84 -5.20 -2.13 10.33
N PRO A 85 -6.11 -2.53 11.22
CA PRO A 85 -7.42 -1.87 11.28
C PRO A 85 -7.25 -0.40 11.60
N ALA A 86 -8.09 0.40 10.98
CA ALA A 86 -8.08 1.84 11.23
C ALA A 86 -8.70 2.16 12.58
#